data_5b94811bfea5e7a5f9a88c6a90b45f84
#
_entry.id   5b94811bfea5e7a5f9a88c6a90b45f84
#
_cell.length_a   1.000
_cell.length_b   1.000
_cell.length_c   1.000
_cell.angle_alpha   90.00
_cell.angle_beta   90.00
_cell.angle_gamma   90.00
#
_symmetry.space_group_name_H-M   'P 1'
#
loop_
_entity.id
_entity.type
_entity.pdbx_description
1 polymer ?
#
loop_
_entity_poly.entity_id
_entity_poly.type
_entity_poly.pdbx_seq_one_letter_code
_entity_poly.pdbx_strand_id
1 'polypeptide(L)'
;MMLRALVFFYFVLVSSSVFSEEIPVIVISASKKPQSLSTIGTSTTILDEKFFNNSTEYFLGDALSTSTTGANFFQSGGHGTSSAIQLRGMPKRYSTVYIDGVKMSDPSSVSNDFEFNNILTSQVSRVEILKGNQSSIYGSGAIGGTIHIT
;
A
#
# COMPACT_ATOMS: atom_id res chain seq x y z
N MET A 1 -54.43 -4.38 -26.93
CA MET A 1 -53.84 -3.73 -25.78
C MET A 1 -52.91 -4.67 -24.97
N MET A 2 -53.32 -5.88 -24.69
CA MET A 2 -52.53 -6.89 -23.93
C MET A 2 -51.15 -7.24 -24.54
N LEU A 3 -51.06 -7.37 -25.85
CA LEU A 3 -49.78 -7.74 -26.53
C LEU A 3 -48.70 -6.67 -26.38
N ARG A 4 -49.06 -5.40 -26.38
CA ARG A 4 -48.11 -4.28 -26.16
C ARG A 4 -47.61 -4.22 -24.71
N ALA A 5 -48.43 -4.57 -23.73
CA ALA A 5 -48.07 -4.64 -22.31
C ALA A 5 -47.10 -5.83 -22.07
N LEU A 6 -47.29 -6.95 -22.75
CA LEU A 6 -46.45 -8.13 -22.62
C LEU A 6 -45.04 -7.90 -23.19
N VAL A 7 -44.95 -7.19 -24.32
CA VAL A 7 -43.65 -6.79 -24.91
C VAL A 7 -42.89 -5.82 -24.02
N PHE A 8 -43.59 -4.88 -23.38
CA PHE A 8 -42.98 -3.90 -22.45
C PHE A 8 -42.47 -4.61 -21.19
N PHE A 9 -43.21 -5.59 -20.68
CA PHE A 9 -42.81 -6.38 -19.51
C PHE A 9 -41.60 -7.29 -19.81
N TYR A 10 -41.49 -7.83 -21.02
CA TYR A 10 -40.33 -8.60 -21.46
C TYR A 10 -39.09 -7.73 -21.60
N PHE A 11 -39.23 -6.48 -22.06
CA PHE A 11 -38.11 -5.54 -22.19
C PHE A 11 -37.55 -5.06 -20.83
N VAL A 12 -38.39 -4.96 -19.80
CA VAL A 12 -38.00 -4.60 -18.44
C VAL A 12 -37.28 -5.76 -17.75
N LEU A 13 -37.61 -7.02 -18.08
CA LEU A 13 -36.95 -8.20 -17.49
C LEU A 13 -35.56 -8.46 -18.07
N VAL A 14 -35.23 -7.95 -19.25
CA VAL A 14 -33.92 -8.15 -19.91
C VAL A 14 -32.89 -7.08 -19.47
N SER A 15 -33.31 -6.01 -18.80
CA SER A 15 -32.44 -4.90 -18.39
C SER A 15 -31.70 -5.10 -17.06
N SER A 16 -31.68 -6.30 -16.49
CA SER A 16 -31.02 -6.53 -15.20
C SER A 16 -29.98 -7.60 -15.30
N SER A 17 -28.76 -7.23 -15.52
CA SER A 17 -27.55 -7.87 -14.96
C SER A 17 -26.30 -7.24 -15.59
N VAL A 18 -26.02 -5.98 -15.29
CA VAL A 18 -24.66 -5.51 -15.41
C VAL A 18 -23.93 -6.08 -14.19
N PHE A 19 -23.33 -7.24 -14.32
CA PHE A 19 -22.32 -7.72 -13.39
C PHE A 19 -21.12 -6.79 -13.56
N SER A 20 -20.92 -5.89 -12.63
CA SER A 20 -19.64 -5.20 -12.48
C SER A 20 -18.63 -6.25 -12.03
N GLU A 21 -17.81 -6.72 -12.94
CA GLU A 21 -16.67 -7.57 -12.62
C GLU A 21 -15.68 -6.69 -11.82
N GLU A 22 -15.56 -6.95 -10.54
CA GLU A 22 -14.63 -6.26 -9.68
C GLU A 22 -13.21 -6.68 -10.07
N ILE A 23 -12.45 -5.77 -10.69
CA ILE A 23 -11.06 -6.05 -11.10
C ILE A 23 -10.26 -6.36 -9.84
N PRO A 24 -9.67 -7.56 -9.72
CA PRO A 24 -8.95 -7.92 -8.50
C PRO A 24 -7.73 -7.01 -8.31
N VAL A 25 -7.58 -6.48 -7.10
CA VAL A 25 -6.37 -5.72 -6.73
C VAL A 25 -5.21 -6.69 -6.65
N ILE A 26 -4.22 -6.51 -7.52
CA ILE A 26 -3.03 -7.37 -7.60
C ILE A 26 -1.94 -6.80 -6.69
N VAL A 27 -1.32 -7.65 -5.88
CA VAL A 27 -0.21 -7.36 -4.98
C VAL A 27 1.00 -8.17 -5.43
N ILE A 28 2.14 -7.52 -5.53
CA ILE A 28 3.40 -8.16 -5.96
C ILE A 28 4.30 -8.44 -4.75
N SER A 29 4.27 -7.58 -3.76
CA SER A 29 5.17 -7.64 -2.62
C SER A 29 4.97 -8.88 -1.73
N ALA A 30 3.76 -9.43 -1.63
CA ALA A 30 3.47 -10.54 -0.69
C ALA A 30 4.25 -11.83 -0.98
N SER A 31 4.57 -12.11 -2.25
CA SER A 31 5.26 -13.35 -2.65
C SER A 31 6.31 -13.15 -3.75
N LYS A 32 6.63 -11.89 -4.09
CA LYS A 32 7.44 -11.51 -5.26
C LYS A 32 6.83 -11.97 -6.60
N LYS A 33 5.55 -12.32 -6.60
CA LYS A 33 4.75 -12.68 -7.78
C LYS A 33 3.40 -12.00 -7.69
N PRO A 34 2.78 -11.63 -8.81
CA PRO A 34 1.44 -11.07 -8.82
C PRO A 34 0.44 -12.03 -8.17
N GLN A 35 -0.27 -11.57 -7.15
CA GLN A 35 -1.32 -12.32 -6.47
C GLN A 35 -2.51 -11.40 -6.18
N SER A 36 -3.71 -11.98 -6.16
CA SER A 36 -4.89 -11.23 -5.72
C SER A 36 -4.80 -10.92 -4.23
N LEU A 37 -5.17 -9.71 -3.84
CA LEU A 37 -5.22 -9.28 -2.44
C LEU A 37 -6.05 -10.24 -1.57
N SER A 38 -7.12 -10.82 -2.13
CA SER A 38 -7.99 -11.76 -1.43
C SER A 38 -7.32 -13.09 -1.05
N THR A 39 -6.21 -13.44 -1.70
CA THR A 39 -5.48 -14.69 -1.44
C THR A 39 -4.29 -14.52 -0.49
N ILE A 40 -3.99 -13.27 -0.10
CA ILE A 40 -2.86 -12.97 0.75
C ILE A 40 -3.25 -13.12 2.22
N GLY A 41 -2.56 -13.99 2.95
CA GLY A 41 -2.78 -14.22 4.38
C GLY A 41 -2.17 -13.15 5.30
N THR A 42 -1.47 -12.16 4.74
CA THR A 42 -0.83 -11.08 5.49
C THR A 42 -1.67 -9.80 5.41
N SER A 43 -1.75 -9.07 6.53
CA SER A 43 -2.41 -7.76 6.55
C SER A 43 -1.67 -6.79 5.62
N THR A 44 -2.28 -6.48 4.48
CA THR A 44 -1.70 -5.65 3.43
C THR A 44 -2.52 -4.38 3.25
N THR A 45 -1.84 -3.25 3.12
CA THR A 45 -2.43 -1.97 2.72
C THR A 45 -1.84 -1.57 1.38
N ILE A 46 -2.69 -1.14 0.45
CA ILE A 46 -2.28 -0.66 -0.86
C ILE A 46 -2.78 0.77 -1.01
N LEU A 47 -1.87 1.65 -1.34
CA LEU A 47 -2.15 3.02 -1.72
C LEU A 47 -1.76 3.16 -3.19
N ASP A 48 -2.73 3.46 -4.02
CA ASP A 48 -2.58 3.56 -5.47
C ASP A 48 -2.37 5.01 -5.92
N GLU A 49 -2.16 5.20 -7.20
CA GLU A 49 -1.99 6.50 -7.82
C GLU A 49 -3.18 7.44 -7.55
N LYS A 50 -4.40 6.89 -7.53
CA LYS A 50 -5.60 7.67 -7.23
C LYS A 50 -5.57 8.23 -5.81
N PHE A 51 -5.05 7.46 -4.85
CA PHE A 51 -4.85 7.94 -3.48
C PHE A 51 -3.86 9.11 -3.47
N PHE A 52 -2.70 8.97 -4.11
CA PHE A 52 -1.67 10.01 -4.10
C PHE A 52 -2.10 11.29 -4.84
N ASN A 53 -2.82 11.17 -5.95
CA ASN A 53 -3.36 12.31 -6.69
C ASN A 53 -4.41 13.11 -5.90
N ASN A 54 -5.09 12.48 -4.93
CA ASN A 54 -6.08 13.12 -4.06
C ASN A 54 -5.54 13.43 -2.66
N SER A 55 -4.29 13.08 -2.36
CA SER A 55 -3.68 13.32 -1.06
C SER A 55 -3.40 14.80 -0.83
N THR A 56 -3.68 15.28 0.37
CA THR A 56 -3.30 16.63 0.81
C THR A 56 -1.90 16.68 1.42
N GLU A 57 -1.32 15.51 1.71
CA GLU A 57 0.00 15.40 2.28
C GLU A 57 1.08 15.51 1.21
N TYR A 58 2.07 16.36 1.45
CA TYR A 58 3.19 16.56 0.52
C TYR A 58 4.28 15.49 0.67
N PHE A 59 4.46 14.97 1.89
CA PHE A 59 5.51 14.00 2.19
C PHE A 59 4.93 12.60 2.38
N LEU A 60 5.63 11.61 1.82
CA LEU A 60 5.19 10.23 1.86
C LEU A 60 5.02 9.69 3.28
N GLY A 61 5.92 10.06 4.20
CA GLY A 61 5.86 9.61 5.60
C GLY A 61 4.54 9.98 6.27
N ASP A 62 4.11 11.23 6.11
CA ASP A 62 2.84 11.73 6.65
C ASP A 62 1.64 11.02 6.01
N ALA A 63 1.65 10.91 4.68
CA ALA A 63 0.60 10.20 3.94
C ALA A 63 0.44 8.74 4.38
N LEU A 64 1.53 8.03 4.63
CA LEU A 64 1.50 6.64 5.11
C LEU A 64 0.96 6.54 6.54
N SER A 65 1.34 7.47 7.41
CA SER A 65 0.88 7.48 8.79
C SER A 65 -0.61 7.79 8.92
N THR A 66 -1.12 8.72 8.12
CA THR A 66 -2.54 9.11 8.15
C THR A 66 -3.46 8.08 7.49
N SER A 67 -3.00 7.40 6.44
CA SER A 67 -3.80 6.46 5.65
C SER A 67 -3.68 5.00 6.07
N THR A 68 -2.65 4.64 6.85
CA THR A 68 -2.35 3.23 7.15
C THR A 68 -2.44 2.94 8.63
N THR A 69 -3.46 2.20 9.05
CA THR A 69 -3.56 1.75 10.44
C THR A 69 -2.35 0.91 10.84
N GLY A 70 -1.69 1.30 11.94
CA GLY A 70 -0.51 0.64 12.49
C GLY A 70 0.79 1.00 11.79
N ALA A 71 0.81 2.03 10.94
CA ALA A 71 2.01 2.71 10.50
C ALA A 71 2.10 4.06 11.22
N ASN A 72 3.17 4.29 11.96
CA ASN A 72 3.41 5.56 12.64
C ASN A 72 4.67 6.20 12.09
N PHE A 73 4.54 7.41 11.60
CA PHE A 73 5.66 8.23 11.15
C PHE A 73 6.18 9.10 12.30
N PHE A 74 7.47 9.07 12.51
CA PHE A 74 8.18 9.88 13.49
C PHE A 74 9.26 10.70 12.80
N GLN A 75 9.39 11.93 13.22
CA GLN A 75 10.40 12.85 12.74
C GLN A 75 11.00 13.60 13.92
N SER A 76 12.34 13.75 13.92
CA SER A 76 13.07 14.37 15.04
C SER A 76 12.95 15.89 15.09
N GLY A 77 12.34 16.50 14.08
CA GLY A 77 12.18 17.95 13.95
C GLY A 77 11.37 18.33 12.73
N GLY A 78 11.68 19.43 12.05
CA GLY A 78 11.05 19.82 10.79
C GLY A 78 11.40 18.89 9.63
N HIS A 79 10.81 19.15 8.46
CA HIS A 79 11.05 18.37 7.25
C HIS A 79 12.55 18.30 6.91
N GLY A 80 13.00 17.13 6.47
CA GLY A 80 14.41 16.85 6.17
C GLY A 80 15.24 16.36 7.35
N THR A 81 14.67 16.28 8.56
CA THR A 81 15.37 15.68 9.71
C THR A 81 15.19 14.16 9.73
N SER A 82 15.97 13.48 10.59
CA SER A 82 15.88 12.03 10.73
C SER A 82 14.44 11.58 11.00
N SER A 83 14.01 10.62 10.24
CA SER A 83 12.63 10.15 10.22
C SER A 83 12.54 8.62 10.28
N ALA A 84 11.40 8.11 10.67
CA ALA A 84 11.17 6.68 10.76
C ALA A 84 9.71 6.34 10.55
N ILE A 85 9.45 5.20 9.92
CA ILE A 85 8.13 4.57 9.96
C ILE A 85 8.23 3.31 10.82
N GLN A 86 7.37 3.25 11.82
CA GLN A 86 7.20 2.08 12.67
C GLN A 86 5.93 1.33 12.23
N LEU A 87 6.09 0.06 11.88
CA LEU A 87 4.97 -0.81 11.59
C LEU A 87 4.59 -1.59 12.85
N ARG A 88 3.33 -1.44 13.29
CA ARG A 88 2.79 -2.11 14.50
C ARG A 88 3.62 -1.87 15.77
N GLY A 89 4.21 -0.67 15.91
CA GLY A 89 5.03 -0.33 17.06
C GLY A 89 6.42 -0.96 17.09
N MET A 90 6.81 -1.68 16.05
CA MET A 90 8.16 -2.25 15.94
C MET A 90 9.18 -1.14 15.60
N PRO A 91 10.39 -1.17 16.18
CA PRO A 91 11.45 -0.23 15.83
C PRO A 91 11.75 -0.20 14.33
N LYS A 92 12.12 0.98 13.80
CA LYS A 92 12.33 1.22 12.37
C LYS A 92 13.26 0.21 11.67
N ARG A 93 14.26 -0.32 12.38
CA ARG A 93 15.19 -1.35 11.87
C ARG A 93 14.52 -2.66 11.46
N TYR A 94 13.27 -2.89 11.90
CA TYR A 94 12.51 -4.10 11.56
C TYR A 94 11.47 -3.86 10.45
N SER A 95 11.51 -2.69 9.84
CA SER A 95 10.68 -2.34 8.68
C SER A 95 11.58 -2.16 7.46
N THR A 96 11.54 -3.12 6.54
CA THR A 96 12.38 -3.06 5.33
C THR A 96 11.64 -2.30 4.23
N VAL A 97 12.35 -1.40 3.56
CA VAL A 97 11.81 -0.58 2.48
C VAL A 97 12.42 -0.99 1.14
N TYR A 98 11.59 -1.02 0.11
CA TYR A 98 11.97 -1.26 -1.28
C TYR A 98 11.45 -0.10 -2.13
N ILE A 99 12.28 0.39 -3.04
CA ILE A 99 11.88 1.34 -4.08
C ILE A 99 12.17 0.65 -5.42
N ASP A 100 11.15 0.51 -6.25
CA ASP A 100 11.21 -0.20 -7.54
C ASP A 100 11.88 -1.58 -7.45
N GLY A 101 11.60 -2.30 -6.36
CA GLY A 101 12.15 -3.63 -6.09
C GLY A 101 13.56 -3.65 -5.52
N VAL A 102 14.23 -2.50 -5.41
CA VAL A 102 15.57 -2.39 -4.81
C VAL A 102 15.44 -2.15 -3.31
N LYS A 103 16.11 -2.97 -2.50
CA LYS A 103 16.15 -2.77 -1.06
C LYS A 103 16.91 -1.50 -0.71
N MET A 104 16.22 -0.61 -0.01
CA MET A 104 16.79 0.64 0.46
C MET A 104 17.30 0.51 1.90
N SER A 105 18.44 1.10 2.15
CA SER A 105 19.05 1.12 3.48
C SER A 105 20.07 2.25 3.55
N ASP A 106 20.30 2.78 4.74
CA ASP A 106 21.34 3.77 4.98
C ASP A 106 22.56 3.09 5.65
N PRO A 107 23.65 2.84 4.90
CA PRO A 107 24.85 2.21 5.45
C PRO A 107 25.59 3.09 6.47
N SER A 108 25.28 4.38 6.55
CA SER A 108 25.84 5.30 7.56
C SER A 108 25.13 5.18 8.91
N SER A 109 23.92 4.64 8.92
CA SER A 109 23.14 4.38 10.12
C SER A 109 23.56 3.07 10.79
N VAL A 110 23.69 3.08 12.11
CA VAL A 110 23.99 1.87 12.91
C VAL A 110 22.92 0.80 12.72
N SER A 111 21.69 1.19 12.46
CA SER A 111 20.55 0.27 12.26
C SER A 111 20.30 -0.09 10.80
N ASN A 112 21.04 0.50 9.86
CA ASN A 112 20.91 0.31 8.42
C ASN A 112 19.45 0.50 7.94
N ASP A 113 18.74 1.44 8.56
CA ASP A 113 17.34 1.75 8.35
C ASP A 113 17.17 2.83 7.27
N PHE A 114 15.97 2.90 6.70
CA PHE A 114 15.64 3.86 5.66
C PHE A 114 15.03 5.14 6.25
N GLU A 115 15.40 6.29 5.70
CA GLU A 115 14.90 7.61 6.06
C GLU A 115 13.86 8.11 5.05
N PHE A 116 12.66 8.45 5.52
CA PHE A 116 11.54 8.88 4.67
C PHE A 116 11.46 10.40 4.46
N ASN A 117 12.43 11.14 4.95
CA ASN A 117 12.40 12.59 5.13
C ASN A 117 12.25 13.44 3.85
N ASN A 118 12.56 12.89 2.67
CA ASN A 118 12.62 13.64 1.42
C ASN A 118 11.78 13.04 0.28
N ILE A 119 10.94 12.05 0.54
CA ILE A 119 10.10 11.46 -0.51
C ILE A 119 8.79 12.23 -0.57
N LEU A 120 8.51 12.80 -1.75
CA LEU A 120 7.26 13.50 -2.02
C LEU A 120 6.19 12.53 -2.52
N THR A 121 4.95 12.76 -2.13
CA THR A 121 3.79 11.98 -2.62
C THR A 121 3.64 12.03 -4.14
N SER A 122 4.00 13.16 -4.76
CA SER A 122 3.96 13.35 -6.21
C SER A 122 4.96 12.50 -7.00
N GLN A 123 5.94 11.90 -6.34
CA GLN A 123 6.95 11.03 -6.95
C GLN A 123 6.58 9.55 -6.88
N VAL A 124 5.47 9.22 -6.24
CA VAL A 124 5.07 7.86 -5.93
C VAL A 124 3.77 7.52 -6.64
N SER A 125 3.76 6.43 -7.39
CA SER A 125 2.56 5.93 -8.06
C SER A 125 1.82 4.89 -7.22
N ARG A 126 2.55 4.14 -6.39
CA ARG A 126 1.96 3.06 -5.60
C ARG A 126 2.80 2.73 -4.39
N VAL A 127 2.14 2.42 -3.27
CA VAL A 127 2.78 1.84 -2.09
C VAL A 127 2.03 0.59 -1.65
N GLU A 128 2.77 -0.49 -1.44
CA GLU A 128 2.27 -1.73 -0.82
C GLU A 128 2.93 -1.91 0.54
N ILE A 129 2.14 -2.00 1.60
CA ILE A 129 2.62 -2.19 2.97
C ILE A 129 2.15 -3.54 3.48
N LEU A 130 3.09 -4.46 3.69
CA LEU A 130 2.82 -5.73 4.35
C LEU A 130 3.15 -5.62 5.83
N LYS A 131 2.15 -5.77 6.67
CA LYS A 131 2.27 -5.60 8.13
C LYS A 131 2.39 -6.94 8.82
N GLY A 132 3.49 -7.16 9.52
CA GLY A 132 3.81 -8.37 10.25
C GLY A 132 5.05 -9.06 9.72
N ASN A 133 5.38 -10.21 10.27
CA ASN A 133 6.63 -10.88 9.95
C ASN A 133 6.71 -11.34 8.49
N GLN A 134 7.65 -10.76 7.75
CA GLN A 134 7.97 -11.07 6.37
C GLN A 134 9.42 -11.60 6.23
N SER A 135 10.02 -12.00 7.31
CA SER A 135 11.45 -12.38 7.35
C SER A 135 11.79 -13.60 6.48
N SER A 136 10.86 -14.49 6.23
CA SER A 136 11.05 -15.66 5.36
C SER A 136 11.32 -15.28 3.90
N ILE A 137 10.79 -14.15 3.44
CA ILE A 137 10.91 -13.69 2.04
C ILE A 137 11.94 -12.55 1.93
N TYR A 138 11.96 -11.66 2.92
CA TYR A 138 12.67 -10.38 2.88
C TYR A 138 13.83 -10.26 3.87
N GLY A 139 14.08 -11.31 4.67
CA GLY A 139 15.17 -11.37 5.64
C GLY A 139 14.86 -10.76 6.99
N SER A 140 15.82 -10.83 7.91
CA SER A 140 15.64 -10.49 9.34
C SER A 140 15.22 -9.04 9.63
N GLY A 141 15.47 -8.11 8.71
CA GLY A 141 15.00 -6.73 8.83
C GLY A 141 13.49 -6.55 8.61
N ALA A 142 12.76 -7.58 8.17
CA ALA A 142 11.35 -7.50 7.82
C ALA A 142 10.41 -8.14 8.86
N ILE A 143 10.79 -8.13 10.13
CA ILE A 143 9.99 -8.71 11.23
C ILE A 143 8.73 -7.87 11.49
N GLY A 144 8.84 -6.54 11.43
CA GLY A 144 7.70 -5.62 11.57
C GLY A 144 6.84 -5.53 10.31
N GLY A 145 7.48 -5.73 9.16
CA GLY A 145 6.84 -5.65 7.85
C GLY A 145 7.74 -5.14 6.74
N THR A 146 7.15 -4.96 5.57
CA THR A 146 7.83 -4.38 4.40
C THR A 146 7.00 -3.28 3.77
N ILE A 147 7.67 -2.28 3.22
CA ILE A 147 7.08 -1.16 2.49
C ILE A 147 7.68 -1.17 1.08
N HIS A 148 6.84 -1.31 0.07
CA HIS A 148 7.25 -1.30 -1.34
C HIS A 148 6.69 -0.06 -2.00
N ILE A 149 7.55 0.75 -2.56
CA ILE A 149 7.28 2.03 -3.21
C ILE A 149 7.59 1.87 -4.69
N THR A 150 6.69 2.35 -5.54
CA THR A 150 6.84 2.38 -7.01
C THR A 150 6.44 3.74 -7.55
#